data_f2b6d056db03f07090f4227ee64773ee
#
_entry.id   f2b6d056db03f07090f4227ee64773ee
#
_cell.length_a   1.000
_cell.length_b   1.000
_cell.length_c   1.000
_cell.angle_alpha   90.00
_cell.angle_beta   90.00
_cell.angle_gamma   90.00
#
_symmetry.space_group_name_H-M   'P 1'
#
loop_
_entity.id
_entity.type
_entity.pdbx_description
1 polymer ?
#
loop_
_entity_poly.entity_id
_entity_poly.type
_entity_poly.pdbx_seq_one_letter_code
_entity_poly.pdbx_strand_id
1 'polypeptide(L)'
;MIKEAIIKIVNKEDLSYDEAYAVMNEVMSGESSQVQNAAFLAAMSTKSAKAETTDEISGCAAAMRAHAMKVAYDKPTLEIVGTGGDGAKTFNISSISALVAAAAGIKVAKHGNRAASSNCGSADFLEASGININQDPELCKKLLDEINICFLFAQHYHASMKYVGAIRRELGFRTVFNILGPLTNPASPRYFVLGVYDEYLVWPLEIGRA
;
A
#
# COMPACT_ATOMS: atom_id res chain seq x y z
N MET A 1 13.84 -6.87 -17.83
CA MET A 1 12.35 -6.85 -17.63
C MET A 1 11.78 -5.43 -17.71
N ILE A 2 12.23 -4.45 -16.90
CA ILE A 2 11.57 -3.12 -16.87
C ILE A 2 11.55 -2.39 -18.22
N LYS A 3 12.60 -2.51 -19.05
CA LYS A 3 12.64 -1.87 -20.37
C LYS A 3 11.59 -2.42 -21.33
N GLU A 4 11.48 -3.73 -21.39
CA GLU A 4 10.50 -4.42 -22.22
C GLU A 4 9.06 -4.09 -21.77
N ALA A 5 8.83 -4.08 -20.46
CA ALA A 5 7.54 -3.71 -19.90
C ALA A 5 7.16 -2.25 -20.22
N ILE A 6 8.10 -1.30 -20.12
CA ILE A 6 7.86 0.09 -20.50
C ILE A 6 7.44 0.19 -21.98
N ILE A 7 8.17 -0.51 -22.88
CA ILE A 7 7.83 -0.52 -24.32
C ILE A 7 6.42 -1.07 -24.54
N LYS A 8 6.08 -2.18 -23.90
CA LYS A 8 4.75 -2.80 -23.96
C LYS A 8 3.65 -1.83 -23.54
N ILE A 9 3.82 -1.18 -22.38
CA ILE A 9 2.85 -0.22 -21.83
C ILE A 9 2.72 1.02 -22.74
N VAL A 10 3.82 1.54 -23.27
CA VAL A 10 3.82 2.68 -24.21
C VAL A 10 3.03 2.34 -25.48
N ASN A 11 3.07 1.09 -25.93
CA ASN A 11 2.26 0.58 -27.04
C ASN A 11 0.80 0.29 -26.64
N LYS A 12 0.39 0.64 -25.40
CA LYS A 12 -0.98 0.43 -24.88
C LYS A 12 -1.35 -1.04 -24.66
N GLU A 13 -0.34 -1.89 -24.47
CA GLU A 13 -0.52 -3.29 -24.12
C GLU A 13 -0.49 -3.46 -22.58
N ASP A 14 -1.24 -4.44 -22.09
CA ASP A 14 -1.30 -4.75 -20.66
C ASP A 14 -0.15 -5.70 -20.26
N LEU A 15 0.35 -5.56 -19.04
CA LEU A 15 1.25 -6.54 -18.46
C LEU A 15 0.45 -7.71 -17.88
N SER A 16 0.97 -8.91 -18.02
CA SER A 16 0.49 -10.05 -17.25
C SER A 16 0.89 -9.91 -15.76
N TYR A 17 0.28 -10.72 -14.90
CA TYR A 17 0.66 -10.82 -13.49
C TYR A 17 2.16 -11.05 -13.30
N ASP A 18 2.74 -12.02 -14.03
CA ASP A 18 4.16 -12.39 -13.92
C ASP A 18 5.08 -11.25 -14.39
N GLU A 19 4.73 -10.57 -15.47
CA GLU A 19 5.48 -9.41 -15.96
C GLU A 19 5.44 -8.26 -14.93
N ALA A 20 4.26 -7.94 -14.40
CA ALA A 20 4.08 -6.89 -13.40
C ALA A 20 4.82 -7.23 -12.09
N TYR A 21 4.76 -8.49 -11.65
CA TYR A 21 5.52 -8.98 -10.50
C TYR A 21 7.03 -8.81 -10.73
N ALA A 22 7.55 -9.28 -11.86
CA ALA A 22 8.98 -9.24 -12.16
C ALA A 22 9.52 -7.80 -12.24
N VAL A 23 8.77 -6.90 -12.88
CA VAL A 23 9.15 -5.47 -12.95
C VAL A 23 9.13 -4.82 -11.58
N MET A 24 8.07 -5.03 -10.80
CA MET A 24 7.99 -4.45 -9.46
C MET A 24 9.06 -5.04 -8.52
N ASN A 25 9.41 -6.32 -8.68
CA ASN A 25 10.51 -6.94 -7.96
C ASN A 25 11.85 -6.28 -8.30
N GLU A 26 12.13 -6.01 -9.59
CA GLU A 26 13.34 -5.30 -10.06
C GLU A 26 13.41 -3.88 -9.46
N VAL A 27 12.26 -3.18 -9.40
CA VAL A 27 12.15 -1.86 -8.76
C VAL A 27 12.40 -1.94 -7.25
N MET A 28 11.77 -2.89 -6.56
CA MET A 28 11.88 -3.03 -5.10
C MET A 28 13.24 -3.57 -4.65
N SER A 29 13.99 -4.24 -5.52
CA SER A 29 15.38 -4.66 -5.29
C SER A 29 16.39 -3.53 -5.54
N GLY A 30 15.98 -2.43 -6.19
CA GLY A 30 16.85 -1.33 -6.57
C GLY A 30 17.75 -1.65 -7.78
N GLU A 31 17.38 -2.63 -8.58
CA GLU A 31 18.11 -3.05 -9.78
C GLU A 31 17.82 -2.15 -10.99
N SER A 32 16.69 -1.44 -10.95
CA SER A 32 16.29 -0.49 -11.99
C SER A 32 16.76 0.93 -11.68
N SER A 33 17.03 1.73 -12.73
CA SER A 33 17.42 3.12 -12.57
C SER A 33 16.22 4.02 -12.22
N GLN A 34 16.51 5.20 -11.64
CA GLN A 34 15.48 6.21 -11.34
C GLN A 34 14.70 6.63 -12.60
N VAL A 35 15.38 6.75 -13.74
CA VAL A 35 14.78 7.10 -15.03
C VAL A 35 13.80 6.01 -15.49
N GLN A 36 14.21 4.73 -15.36
CA GLN A 36 13.34 3.60 -15.68
C GLN A 36 12.12 3.54 -14.76
N ASN A 37 12.32 3.76 -13.46
CA ASN A 37 11.22 3.78 -12.49
C ASN A 37 10.23 4.91 -12.80
N ALA A 38 10.70 6.12 -13.10
CA ALA A 38 9.85 7.24 -13.48
C ALA A 38 9.08 6.96 -14.78
N ALA A 39 9.76 6.42 -15.81
CA ALA A 39 9.13 6.05 -17.08
C ALA A 39 8.07 4.97 -16.89
N PHE A 40 8.34 3.92 -16.11
CA PHE A 40 7.39 2.87 -15.80
C PHE A 40 6.14 3.42 -15.11
N LEU A 41 6.31 4.21 -14.05
CA LEU A 41 5.19 4.79 -13.31
C LEU A 41 4.33 5.73 -14.17
N ALA A 42 4.97 6.57 -14.98
CA ALA A 42 4.26 7.49 -15.88
C ALA A 42 3.51 6.71 -16.98
N ALA A 43 4.14 5.72 -17.60
CA ALA A 43 3.52 4.91 -18.63
C ALA A 43 2.30 4.14 -18.10
N MET A 44 2.42 3.50 -16.91
CA MET A 44 1.32 2.84 -16.23
C MET A 44 0.14 3.79 -15.99
N SER A 45 0.39 4.99 -15.46
CA SER A 45 -0.64 5.97 -15.12
C SER A 45 -1.36 6.56 -16.34
N THR A 46 -0.78 6.45 -17.55
CA THR A 46 -1.30 7.05 -18.79
C THR A 46 -1.73 6.02 -19.83
N LYS A 47 -1.65 4.74 -19.52
CA LYS A 47 -1.95 3.65 -20.43
C LYS A 47 -3.40 3.68 -20.93
N SER A 48 -4.35 3.88 -20.02
CA SER A 48 -5.79 3.96 -20.30
C SER A 48 -6.50 4.90 -19.32
N ALA A 49 -7.80 5.12 -19.55
CA ALA A 49 -8.63 5.90 -18.63
C ALA A 49 -8.77 5.24 -17.22
N LYS A 50 -8.63 3.93 -17.15
CA LYS A 50 -8.64 3.12 -15.90
C LYS A 50 -7.27 2.47 -15.65
N ALA A 51 -6.25 3.15 -16.00
CA ALA A 51 -4.82 2.86 -15.95
C ALA A 51 -4.41 1.40 -15.76
N GLU A 52 -4.50 0.84 -14.57
CA GLU A 52 -3.97 -0.48 -14.24
C GLU A 52 -5.03 -1.60 -14.34
N THR A 53 -4.62 -2.76 -14.84
CA THR A 53 -5.45 -3.98 -14.83
C THR A 53 -5.34 -4.72 -13.49
N THR A 54 -6.25 -5.66 -13.24
CA THR A 54 -6.22 -6.51 -12.05
C THR A 54 -4.92 -7.31 -11.96
N ASP A 55 -4.42 -7.85 -13.06
CA ASP A 55 -3.16 -8.61 -13.10
C ASP A 55 -1.97 -7.73 -12.77
N GLU A 56 -1.92 -6.51 -13.29
CA GLU A 56 -0.88 -5.53 -12.99
C GLU A 56 -0.89 -5.13 -11.51
N ILE A 57 -2.07 -4.86 -10.95
CA ILE A 57 -2.23 -4.53 -9.53
C ILE A 57 -1.79 -5.70 -8.66
N SER A 58 -2.27 -6.90 -8.97
CA SER A 58 -1.98 -8.12 -8.18
C SER A 58 -0.51 -8.49 -8.22
N GLY A 59 0.12 -8.46 -9.40
CA GLY A 59 1.55 -8.73 -9.58
C GLY A 59 2.41 -7.73 -8.82
N CYS A 60 2.13 -6.43 -8.97
CA CYS A 60 2.84 -5.38 -8.23
C CYS A 60 2.67 -5.51 -6.71
N ALA A 61 1.45 -5.78 -6.23
CA ALA A 61 1.18 -5.95 -4.80
C ALA A 61 1.91 -7.17 -4.23
N ALA A 62 1.93 -8.29 -4.97
CA ALA A 62 2.64 -9.50 -4.56
C ALA A 62 4.15 -9.27 -4.43
N ALA A 63 4.78 -8.60 -5.39
CA ALA A 63 6.19 -8.23 -5.32
C ALA A 63 6.48 -7.32 -4.11
N MET A 64 5.66 -6.30 -3.86
CA MET A 64 5.82 -5.44 -2.69
C MET A 64 5.69 -6.22 -1.37
N ARG A 65 4.73 -7.16 -1.28
CA ARG A 65 4.59 -8.04 -0.09
C ARG A 65 5.79 -8.94 0.11
N ALA A 66 6.43 -9.41 -0.97
CA ALA A 66 7.64 -10.22 -0.89
C ALA A 66 8.83 -9.45 -0.28
N HIS A 67 8.91 -8.14 -0.51
CA HIS A 67 9.96 -7.25 0.01
C HIS A 67 9.61 -6.60 1.35
N ALA A 68 8.41 -6.80 1.88
CA ALA A 68 7.99 -6.23 3.16
C ALA A 68 8.57 -7.02 4.34
N MET A 69 8.87 -6.31 5.43
CA MET A 69 9.12 -6.92 6.73
C MET A 69 7.81 -7.52 7.24
N LYS A 70 7.76 -8.83 7.43
CA LYS A 70 6.51 -9.55 7.77
C LYS A 70 6.24 -9.56 9.27
N VAL A 71 4.96 -9.43 9.64
CA VAL A 71 4.46 -9.73 10.98
C VAL A 71 3.72 -11.07 10.92
N ALA A 72 4.40 -12.15 11.27
CA ALA A 72 3.79 -13.48 11.32
C ALA A 72 2.93 -13.60 12.59
N TYR A 73 1.61 -13.49 12.43
CA TYR A 73 0.62 -13.60 13.50
C TYR A 73 -0.42 -14.66 13.12
N ASP A 74 -0.71 -15.58 14.04
CA ASP A 74 -1.46 -16.81 13.76
C ASP A 74 -3.00 -16.66 13.87
N LYS A 75 -3.47 -15.54 14.45
CA LYS A 75 -4.90 -15.29 14.63
C LYS A 75 -5.43 -14.35 13.53
N PRO A 76 -6.70 -14.46 13.13
CA PRO A 76 -7.29 -13.57 12.16
C PRO A 76 -7.24 -12.12 12.62
N THR A 77 -6.81 -11.22 11.73
CA THR A 77 -6.80 -9.78 11.96
C THR A 77 -7.68 -9.06 10.94
N LEU A 78 -8.11 -7.86 11.30
CA LEU A 78 -8.83 -6.91 10.46
C LEU A 78 -7.87 -5.76 10.05
N GLU A 79 -7.93 -5.35 8.79
CA GLU A 79 -7.40 -4.08 8.32
C GLU A 79 -8.56 -3.13 8.00
N ILE A 80 -8.44 -1.88 8.42
CA ILE A 80 -9.33 -0.78 8.00
C ILE A 80 -8.47 0.29 7.37
N VAL A 81 -8.52 0.40 6.05
CA VAL A 81 -7.61 1.23 5.27
C VAL A 81 -8.33 1.85 4.07
N GLY A 82 -7.79 2.92 3.53
CA GLY A 82 -8.24 3.50 2.27
C GLY A 82 -7.07 3.78 1.35
N THR A 83 -7.34 3.92 0.06
CA THR A 83 -6.35 4.37 -0.93
C THR A 83 -5.89 5.80 -0.66
N GLY A 84 -6.70 6.57 0.08
CA GLY A 84 -6.51 8.00 0.25
C GLY A 84 -6.75 8.77 -1.04
N GLY A 85 -6.49 10.07 -1.02
CA GLY A 85 -6.53 10.88 -2.22
C GLY A 85 -7.93 11.21 -2.75
N ASP A 86 -8.98 10.98 -1.97
CA ASP A 86 -10.39 11.27 -2.32
C ASP A 86 -10.74 12.78 -2.28
N GLY A 87 -9.85 13.60 -1.69
CA GLY A 87 -10.07 15.04 -1.55
C GLY A 87 -11.17 15.42 -0.55
N ALA A 88 -11.74 14.48 0.19
CA ALA A 88 -12.89 14.70 1.06
C ALA A 88 -12.57 15.54 2.32
N LYS A 89 -11.27 15.68 2.67
CA LYS A 89 -10.80 16.49 3.81
C LYS A 89 -11.49 16.17 5.15
N THR A 90 -11.82 14.89 5.35
CA THR A 90 -12.41 14.38 6.59
C THR A 90 -11.34 14.21 7.68
N PHE A 91 -11.77 13.97 8.92
CA PHE A 91 -10.88 13.43 9.95
C PHE A 91 -10.44 12.01 9.60
N ASN A 92 -9.49 11.44 10.35
CA ASN A 92 -8.91 10.11 10.07
C ASN A 92 -9.90 8.97 10.40
N ILE A 93 -10.97 8.85 9.60
CA ILE A 93 -12.07 7.90 9.78
C ILE A 93 -11.54 6.48 9.98
N SER A 94 -10.68 5.99 9.08
CA SER A 94 -10.12 4.63 9.17
C SER A 94 -9.33 4.39 10.46
N SER A 95 -8.61 5.40 10.98
CA SER A 95 -7.84 5.27 12.23
C SER A 95 -8.77 5.18 13.43
N ILE A 96 -9.80 6.03 13.49
CA ILE A 96 -10.78 6.01 14.57
C ILE A 96 -11.60 4.74 14.54
N SER A 97 -12.06 4.30 13.36
CA SER A 97 -12.77 3.02 13.20
C SER A 97 -11.94 1.82 13.65
N ALA A 98 -10.62 1.85 13.39
CA ALA A 98 -9.68 0.82 13.85
C ALA A 98 -9.63 0.76 15.39
N LEU A 99 -9.55 1.91 16.07
CA LEU A 99 -9.57 1.99 17.53
C LEU A 99 -10.89 1.49 18.12
N VAL A 100 -12.03 1.87 17.52
CA VAL A 100 -13.36 1.40 17.96
C VAL A 100 -13.50 -0.11 17.78
N ALA A 101 -13.04 -0.66 16.64
CA ALA A 101 -13.07 -2.10 16.39
C ALA A 101 -12.20 -2.88 17.40
N ALA A 102 -11.01 -2.35 17.72
CA ALA A 102 -10.13 -2.94 18.72
C ALA A 102 -10.73 -2.90 20.13
N ALA A 103 -11.38 -1.80 20.51
CA ALA A 103 -12.09 -1.67 21.76
C ALA A 103 -13.29 -2.65 21.87
N ALA A 104 -13.87 -3.02 20.74
CA ALA A 104 -14.90 -4.05 20.65
C ALA A 104 -14.35 -5.49 20.65
N GLY A 105 -13.03 -5.69 20.83
CA GLY A 105 -12.39 -7.00 20.91
C GLY A 105 -11.91 -7.59 19.58
N ILE A 106 -11.96 -6.83 18.48
CA ILE A 106 -11.49 -7.28 17.18
C ILE A 106 -9.98 -6.98 17.07
N LYS A 107 -9.19 -7.97 16.64
CA LYS A 107 -7.76 -7.79 16.42
C LYS A 107 -7.49 -7.00 15.14
N VAL A 108 -6.95 -5.80 15.27
CA VAL A 108 -6.72 -4.86 14.17
C VAL A 108 -5.22 -4.69 13.89
N ALA A 109 -4.77 -5.13 12.74
CA ALA A 109 -3.41 -4.88 12.24
C ALA A 109 -3.45 -3.69 11.28
N LYS A 110 -3.36 -2.48 11.82
CA LYS A 110 -3.53 -1.26 11.03
C LYS A 110 -2.26 -0.88 10.29
N HIS A 111 -2.30 -0.96 8.96
CA HIS A 111 -1.25 -0.41 8.10
C HIS A 111 -1.54 1.06 7.79
N GLY A 112 -0.51 1.89 7.83
CA GLY A 112 -0.69 3.31 7.56
C GLY A 112 0.60 4.08 7.35
N ASN A 113 0.46 5.33 6.90
CA ASN A 113 1.59 6.19 6.58
C ASN A 113 1.31 7.63 7.04
N ARG A 114 2.33 8.49 6.86
CA ARG A 114 2.18 9.94 6.97
C ARG A 114 1.31 10.48 5.84
N ALA A 115 0.82 11.69 6.01
CA ALA A 115 0.03 12.39 4.99
C ALA A 115 0.80 12.46 3.66
N ALA A 116 0.11 12.14 2.56
CA ALA A 116 0.61 12.34 1.20
C ALA A 116 -0.04 13.56 0.53
N SER A 117 -1.36 13.70 0.64
CA SER A 117 -2.16 14.78 0.06
C SER A 117 -3.14 15.43 1.06
N SER A 118 -3.31 14.83 2.24
CA SER A 118 -4.13 15.36 3.34
C SER A 118 -3.28 16.16 4.33
N ASN A 119 -3.94 16.86 5.25
CA ASN A 119 -3.25 17.62 6.31
C ASN A 119 -2.71 16.71 7.43
N CYS A 120 -3.21 15.47 7.56
CA CYS A 120 -2.85 14.57 8.65
C CYS A 120 -3.07 13.12 8.19
N GLY A 121 -1.99 12.35 8.10
CA GLY A 121 -2.03 10.91 7.86
C GLY A 121 -2.29 10.11 9.14
N SER A 122 -2.46 8.80 9.02
CA SER A 122 -2.68 7.93 10.17
C SER A 122 -1.49 7.90 11.13
N ALA A 123 -0.26 7.92 10.61
CA ALA A 123 0.94 7.98 11.44
C ALA A 123 1.04 9.32 12.17
N ASP A 124 0.74 10.43 11.50
CA ASP A 124 0.79 11.77 12.09
C ASP A 124 -0.22 11.90 13.25
N PHE A 125 -1.44 11.37 13.07
CA PHE A 125 -2.48 11.33 14.08
C PHE A 125 -2.05 10.52 15.33
N LEU A 126 -1.52 9.31 15.13
CA LEU A 126 -1.11 8.44 16.22
C LEU A 126 0.10 9.03 16.99
N GLU A 127 1.08 9.56 16.27
CA GLU A 127 2.25 10.21 16.88
C GLU A 127 1.85 11.45 17.70
N ALA A 128 0.95 12.30 17.17
CA ALA A 128 0.39 13.44 17.90
C ALA A 128 -0.43 13.03 19.14
N SER A 129 -0.97 11.80 19.13
CA SER A 129 -1.65 11.19 20.28
C SER A 129 -0.69 10.53 21.30
N GLY A 130 0.63 10.65 21.11
CA GLY A 130 1.66 10.08 21.99
C GLY A 130 1.92 8.59 21.76
N ILE A 131 1.44 8.01 20.68
CA ILE A 131 1.63 6.59 20.36
C ILE A 131 2.96 6.42 19.60
N ASN A 132 3.81 5.48 20.04
CA ASN A 132 4.99 5.10 19.29
C ASN A 132 4.58 4.38 18.00
N ILE A 133 4.86 5.00 16.86
CA ILE A 133 4.56 4.43 15.53
C ILE A 133 5.63 3.46 15.01
N ASN A 134 6.83 3.45 15.63
CA ASN A 134 7.92 2.55 15.26
C ASN A 134 7.81 1.24 16.06
N GLN A 135 6.82 0.45 15.71
CA GLN A 135 6.55 -0.85 16.33
C GLN A 135 7.19 -1.95 15.46
N ASP A 136 8.09 -2.72 16.04
CA ASP A 136 8.67 -3.89 15.38
C ASP A 136 7.68 -5.07 15.34
N PRO A 137 7.95 -6.14 14.57
CA PRO A 137 7.04 -7.27 14.44
C PRO A 137 6.69 -7.95 15.78
N GLU A 138 7.62 -8.07 16.70
CA GLU A 138 7.38 -8.74 17.99
C GLU A 138 6.51 -7.88 18.90
N LEU A 139 6.75 -6.56 18.92
CA LEU A 139 5.88 -5.63 19.64
C LEU A 139 4.46 -5.64 19.04
N CYS A 140 4.33 -5.67 17.70
CA CYS A 140 3.03 -5.76 17.05
C CYS A 140 2.23 -6.99 17.49
N LYS A 141 2.86 -8.17 17.57
CA LYS A 141 2.21 -9.40 18.05
C LYS A 141 1.72 -9.25 19.48
N LYS A 142 2.59 -8.72 20.37
CA LYS A 142 2.24 -8.46 21.76
C LYS A 142 1.06 -7.51 21.90
N LEU A 143 1.07 -6.39 21.16
CA LEU A 143 -0.03 -5.42 21.16
C LEU A 143 -1.34 -6.03 20.65
N LEU A 144 -1.28 -6.86 19.59
CA LEU A 144 -2.45 -7.59 19.09
C LEU A 144 -3.03 -8.54 20.15
N ASP A 145 -2.20 -9.16 20.99
CA ASP A 145 -2.68 -10.03 22.06
C ASP A 145 -3.22 -9.26 23.27
N GLU A 146 -2.58 -8.19 23.68
CA GLU A 146 -2.89 -7.46 24.93
C GLU A 146 -4.00 -6.42 24.75
N ILE A 147 -3.98 -5.66 23.64
CA ILE A 147 -4.88 -4.52 23.41
C ILE A 147 -5.64 -4.56 22.08
N ASN A 148 -5.53 -5.67 21.32
CA ASN A 148 -6.19 -5.92 20.07
C ASN A 148 -5.84 -4.98 18.91
N ILE A 149 -4.80 -4.16 18.99
CA ILE A 149 -4.41 -3.27 17.89
C ILE A 149 -2.90 -3.08 17.85
N CYS A 150 -2.32 -3.12 16.65
CA CYS A 150 -0.98 -2.65 16.37
C CYS A 150 -0.98 -1.68 15.17
N PHE A 151 0.08 -0.89 15.06
CA PHE A 151 0.29 0.01 13.94
C PHE A 151 1.52 -0.39 13.12
N LEU A 152 1.30 -0.66 11.84
CA LEU A 152 2.33 -1.04 10.88
C LEU A 152 2.70 0.18 10.06
N PHE A 153 3.74 0.89 10.49
CA PHE A 153 4.18 2.12 9.83
C PHE A 153 4.83 1.79 8.49
N ALA A 154 4.23 2.23 7.39
CA ALA A 154 4.63 1.84 6.03
C ALA A 154 6.11 2.09 5.72
N GLN A 155 6.70 3.20 6.20
CA GLN A 155 8.10 3.51 5.96
C GLN A 155 9.05 2.55 6.71
N HIS A 156 8.63 2.02 7.84
CA HIS A 156 9.40 1.04 8.61
C HIS A 156 9.32 -0.35 7.96
N TYR A 157 8.12 -0.75 7.53
CA TYR A 157 7.87 -2.10 7.01
C TYR A 157 8.22 -2.29 5.53
N HIS A 158 8.24 -1.22 4.74
CA HIS A 158 8.54 -1.23 3.31
C HIS A 158 9.79 -0.41 2.98
N ALA A 159 10.95 -0.85 3.48
CA ALA A 159 12.23 -0.16 3.27
C ALA A 159 12.58 0.02 1.79
N SER A 160 12.12 -0.87 0.90
CA SER A 160 12.29 -0.80 -0.55
C SER A 160 11.64 0.44 -1.19
N MET A 161 10.69 1.09 -0.52
CA MET A 161 10.08 2.33 -1.00
C MET A 161 11.08 3.49 -1.14
N LYS A 162 12.27 3.38 -0.54
CA LYS A 162 13.37 4.34 -0.74
C LYS A 162 13.77 4.50 -2.22
N TYR A 163 13.59 3.47 -3.04
CA TYR A 163 13.94 3.50 -4.47
C TYR A 163 12.95 4.29 -5.34
N VAL A 164 11.74 4.53 -4.84
CA VAL A 164 10.67 5.22 -5.59
C VAL A 164 10.11 6.45 -4.88
N GLY A 165 10.40 6.64 -3.61
CA GLY A 165 9.81 7.71 -2.80
C GLY A 165 10.10 9.12 -3.32
N ALA A 166 11.34 9.41 -3.75
CA ALA A 166 11.72 10.68 -4.34
C ALA A 166 11.01 10.88 -5.70
N ILE A 167 11.07 9.86 -6.56
CA ILE A 167 10.47 9.87 -7.90
C ILE A 167 8.98 10.20 -7.81
N ARG A 168 8.23 9.54 -6.92
CA ARG A 168 6.80 9.80 -6.72
C ARG A 168 6.48 11.23 -6.32
N ARG A 169 7.32 11.85 -5.47
CA ARG A 169 7.15 13.25 -5.09
C ARG A 169 7.40 14.21 -6.25
N GLU A 170 8.42 13.93 -7.07
CA GLU A 170 8.77 14.74 -8.24
C GLU A 170 7.73 14.61 -9.36
N LEU A 171 7.17 13.41 -9.58
CA LEU A 171 6.11 13.18 -10.56
C LEU A 171 4.83 13.96 -10.22
N GLY A 172 4.48 14.11 -8.95
CA GLY A 172 3.37 14.93 -8.49
C GLY A 172 1.97 14.48 -8.88
N PHE A 173 1.82 13.33 -9.55
CA PHE A 173 0.54 12.74 -9.92
C PHE A 173 0.37 11.35 -9.31
N ARG A 174 -0.85 10.79 -9.41
CA ARG A 174 -1.16 9.45 -8.92
C ARG A 174 -0.48 8.39 -9.77
N THR A 175 0.09 7.39 -9.11
CA THR A 175 0.73 6.22 -9.72
C THR A 175 0.13 4.95 -9.12
N VAL A 176 0.47 3.80 -9.65
CA VAL A 176 0.05 2.49 -9.11
C VAL A 176 0.29 2.38 -7.58
N PHE A 177 1.30 3.02 -7.04
CA PHE A 177 1.55 3.04 -5.59
C PHE A 177 0.46 3.69 -4.74
N ASN A 178 -0.44 4.47 -5.34
CA ASN A 178 -1.58 5.06 -4.62
C ASN A 178 -2.67 4.02 -4.31
N ILE A 179 -2.69 2.92 -5.06
CA ILE A 179 -3.65 1.83 -4.86
C ILE A 179 -3.01 0.58 -4.24
N LEU A 180 -1.67 0.44 -4.30
CA LEU A 180 -0.98 -0.74 -3.75
C LEU A 180 -0.88 -0.74 -2.22
N GLY A 181 -0.85 0.45 -1.58
CA GLY A 181 -0.70 0.55 -0.13
C GLY A 181 -1.65 -0.33 0.67
N PRO A 182 -2.97 -0.28 0.42
CA PRO A 182 -3.95 -1.13 1.08
C PRO A 182 -3.76 -2.64 0.86
N LEU A 183 -3.14 -3.04 -0.24
CA LEU A 183 -2.93 -4.44 -0.62
C LEU A 183 -1.64 -5.05 -0.06
N THR A 184 -0.82 -4.26 0.63
CA THR A 184 0.54 -4.66 1.03
C THR A 184 0.75 -4.67 2.55
N ASN A 185 -0.32 -4.88 3.32
CA ASN A 185 -0.23 -4.97 4.78
C ASN A 185 0.72 -6.10 5.22
N PRO A 186 1.75 -5.80 6.01
CA PRO A 186 2.77 -6.77 6.45
C PRO A 186 2.25 -7.93 7.31
N ALA A 187 1.09 -7.76 7.97
CA ALA A 187 0.47 -8.80 8.80
C ALA A 187 -0.46 -9.73 8.01
N SER A 188 -0.64 -9.51 6.71
CA SER A 188 -1.54 -10.32 5.85
C SER A 188 -2.92 -10.54 6.49
N PRO A 189 -3.67 -9.50 6.84
CA PRO A 189 -4.93 -9.60 7.55
C PRO A 189 -5.95 -10.41 6.75
N ARG A 190 -6.77 -11.20 7.47
CA ARG A 190 -7.82 -12.02 6.85
C ARG A 190 -9.03 -11.20 6.43
N TYR A 191 -9.33 -10.13 7.18
CA TYR A 191 -10.50 -9.29 6.95
C TYR A 191 -10.07 -7.86 6.58
N PHE A 192 -10.81 -7.26 5.64
CA PHE A 192 -10.54 -5.90 5.19
C PHE A 192 -11.81 -5.07 5.12
N VAL A 193 -11.67 -3.81 5.54
CA VAL A 193 -12.56 -2.73 5.11
C VAL A 193 -11.69 -1.78 4.30
N LEU A 194 -11.88 -1.78 2.99
CA LEU A 194 -11.07 -1.03 2.04
C LEU A 194 -11.89 0.09 1.39
N GLY A 195 -11.56 1.35 1.71
CA GLY A 195 -12.09 2.51 1.03
C GLY A 195 -11.30 2.86 -0.23
N VAL A 196 -11.99 3.20 -1.29
CA VAL A 196 -11.38 3.61 -2.55
C VAL A 196 -11.75 5.06 -2.89
N TYR A 197 -10.85 5.77 -3.58
CA TYR A 197 -11.11 7.17 -3.97
C TYR A 197 -12.03 7.30 -5.21
N ASP A 198 -12.26 6.19 -5.92
CA ASP A 198 -13.11 6.14 -7.10
C ASP A 198 -13.77 4.77 -7.23
N GLU A 199 -15.02 4.75 -7.70
CA GLU A 199 -15.84 3.55 -7.80
C GLU A 199 -15.23 2.49 -8.74
N TYR A 200 -14.53 2.90 -9.80
CA TYR A 200 -13.92 1.95 -10.72
C TYR A 200 -12.86 1.05 -10.08
N LEU A 201 -12.31 1.46 -8.94
CA LEU A 201 -11.31 0.68 -8.19
C LEU A 201 -11.89 -0.46 -7.35
N VAL A 202 -13.21 -0.50 -7.14
CA VAL A 202 -13.84 -1.51 -6.27
C VAL A 202 -13.48 -2.92 -6.76
N TRP A 203 -13.79 -3.24 -8.00
CA TRP A 203 -13.52 -4.57 -8.56
C TRP A 203 -12.04 -4.93 -8.66
N PRO A 204 -11.17 -4.08 -9.24
CA PRO A 204 -9.75 -4.41 -9.35
C PRO A 204 -9.07 -4.63 -8.00
N LEU A 205 -9.45 -3.86 -6.96
CA LEU A 205 -8.83 -4.00 -5.65
C LEU A 205 -9.42 -5.15 -4.82
N GLU A 206 -10.67 -5.52 -5.03
CA GLU A 206 -11.26 -6.72 -4.41
C GLU A 206 -10.56 -7.98 -4.91
N ILE A 207 -10.37 -8.12 -6.22
CA ILE A 207 -9.69 -9.27 -6.84
C ILE A 207 -8.18 -9.23 -6.56
N GLY A 208 -7.54 -8.06 -6.68
CA GLY A 208 -6.09 -7.90 -6.46
C GLY A 208 -5.63 -8.19 -5.03
N ARG A 209 -6.57 -8.39 -4.11
CA ARG A 209 -6.31 -8.80 -2.72
C ARG A 209 -6.11 -10.32 -2.59
N ALA A 210 -6.72 -11.09 -3.45
CA ALA A 210 -6.62 -12.55 -3.43
C ALA A 210 -5.25 -13.02 -3.91
#